data_8e0d5996413692c634c2561dcd0cac49
#
_entry.id   8e0d5996413692c634c2561dcd0cac49
#
_cell.length_a   1.000
_cell.length_b   1.000
_cell.length_c   1.000
_cell.angle_alpha   90.00
_cell.angle_beta   90.00
_cell.angle_gamma   90.00
#
_symmetry.space_group_name_H-M   'P 1'
#
loop_
_entity.id
_entity.type
_entity.pdbx_description
1 polymer ?
#
loop_
_entity_poly.entity_id
_entity_poly.type
_entity_poly.pdbx_seq_one_letter_code
_entity_poly.pdbx_strand_id
1 'polypeptide(L)'
;MLLAMFVAGTTKSFSQNMNKRTEETPQSVIANVHKAVELLKKKGSEALDVLSDPKSEFNDRDAYLFIIDVDKSLVVSNPRFPERTGGNIREHLDWAGKRYDVELCEVAMRGGGWIEFVWPKPGMEEGVRKVSYIYPIPGMRYTVCAGIYNDSMTIDELNALTGHGKKKVAVIFEVTPTAEGKADYFKMGAALKEELQQMPGFISVERFASVNNEGKFLSLSFWESEEAAAGWRNQINHRQSQKAGYNNLFDCYRISVGEIVREYTNRERNEAPADSNEYLGVK
;
A
#
# COMPACT_ATOMS: atom_id res chain seq x y z
N MET A 1 20.35 68.65 42.01
CA MET A 1 18.92 68.50 41.66
C MET A 1 18.83 68.34 40.17
N LEU A 2 18.87 67.09 39.70
CA LEU A 2 18.79 66.77 38.26
C LEU A 2 17.59 65.88 38.06
N LEU A 3 16.68 66.38 37.26
CA LEU A 3 15.39 65.76 36.92
C LEU A 3 15.63 64.73 35.81
N ALA A 4 15.40 63.44 36.06
CA ALA A 4 15.46 62.41 35.08
C ALA A 4 14.06 62.19 34.49
N MET A 5 13.88 62.54 33.21
CA MET A 5 12.69 62.23 32.44
C MET A 5 12.67 60.78 32.07
N PHE A 6 11.69 60.01 32.53
CA PHE A 6 11.34 58.66 32.02
C PHE A 6 10.57 58.81 30.71
N VAL A 7 11.18 58.40 29.62
CA VAL A 7 10.47 58.17 28.37
C VAL A 7 9.89 56.77 28.40
N ALA A 8 8.59 56.65 28.56
CA ALA A 8 7.87 55.38 28.43
C ALA A 8 7.79 55.00 26.94
N GLY A 9 8.67 54.12 26.53
CA GLY A 9 8.59 53.47 25.22
C GLY A 9 7.47 52.45 25.23
N THR A 10 6.37 52.74 24.55
CA THR A 10 5.33 51.78 24.23
C THR A 10 5.88 50.77 23.22
N THR A 11 6.35 49.63 23.70
CA THR A 11 6.56 48.45 22.88
C THR A 11 5.20 47.95 22.43
N LYS A 12 4.82 48.26 21.19
CA LYS A 12 3.74 47.56 20.50
C LYS A 12 4.11 46.10 20.43
N SER A 13 3.44 45.31 21.24
CA SER A 13 3.38 43.86 21.10
C SER A 13 2.91 43.54 19.68
N PHE A 14 3.81 43.10 18.82
CA PHE A 14 3.49 42.45 17.60
C PHE A 14 2.86 41.08 17.98
N SER A 15 1.57 41.13 18.26
CA SER A 15 0.76 39.93 18.48
C SER A 15 0.81 39.15 17.21
N GLN A 16 1.48 38.01 17.30
CA GLN A 16 1.52 36.93 16.32
C GLN A 16 0.09 36.48 16.02
N ASN A 17 -0.50 36.95 14.95
CA ASN A 17 -1.52 36.25 14.22
C ASN A 17 -0.79 35.15 13.38
N MET A 18 -0.18 34.20 14.06
CA MET A 18 0.01 32.86 13.48
C MET A 18 -1.38 32.24 13.39
N ASN A 19 -2.03 32.44 12.23
CA ASN A 19 -3.09 31.54 11.81
C ASN A 19 -2.62 30.12 12.19
N LYS A 20 -3.36 29.45 13.07
CA LYS A 20 -3.22 28.00 13.32
C LYS A 20 -3.47 27.33 11.97
N ARG A 21 -2.40 27.10 11.17
CA ARG A 21 -2.44 26.13 10.10
C ARG A 21 -2.82 24.83 10.78
N THR A 22 -3.97 24.31 10.47
CA THR A 22 -4.38 22.97 10.90
C THR A 22 -3.29 22.02 10.44
N GLU A 23 -2.71 21.32 11.39
CA GLU A 23 -1.67 20.34 11.12
C GLU A 23 -2.20 19.32 10.09
N GLU A 24 -1.44 19.11 9.03
CA GLU A 24 -1.82 18.15 7.99
C GLU A 24 -1.79 16.74 8.56
N THR A 25 -2.85 15.99 8.35
CA THR A 25 -3.00 14.60 8.82
C THR A 25 -3.13 13.65 7.65
N PRO A 26 -2.86 12.35 7.82
CA PRO A 26 -3.14 11.35 6.79
C PRO A 26 -4.59 11.41 6.30
N GLN A 27 -5.55 11.64 7.18
CA GLN A 27 -6.97 11.76 6.83
C GLN A 27 -7.24 12.99 5.95
N SER A 28 -6.56 14.13 6.19
CA SER A 28 -6.70 15.32 5.34
C SER A 28 -6.12 15.06 3.93
N VAL A 29 -5.01 14.32 3.83
CA VAL A 29 -4.43 13.90 2.54
C VAL A 29 -5.39 13.01 1.77
N ILE A 30 -5.93 11.98 2.41
CA ILE A 30 -6.90 11.05 1.81
C ILE A 30 -8.11 11.82 1.28
N ALA A 31 -8.68 12.72 2.11
CA ALA A 31 -9.83 13.53 1.72
C ALA A 31 -9.52 14.44 0.52
N ASN A 32 -8.34 15.06 0.49
CA ASN A 32 -7.90 15.92 -0.62
C ASN A 32 -7.76 15.12 -1.93
N VAL A 33 -7.13 13.95 -1.88
CA VAL A 33 -7.00 13.05 -3.03
C VAL A 33 -8.37 12.64 -3.56
N HIS A 34 -9.27 12.16 -2.70
CA HIS A 34 -10.62 11.75 -3.13
C HIS A 34 -11.43 12.91 -3.72
N LYS A 35 -11.32 14.11 -3.17
CA LYS A 35 -11.96 15.31 -3.72
C LYS A 35 -11.46 15.61 -5.15
N ALA A 36 -10.16 15.51 -5.38
CA ALA A 36 -9.55 15.68 -6.71
C ALA A 36 -9.99 14.58 -7.68
N VAL A 37 -10.09 13.33 -7.21
CA VAL A 37 -10.59 12.19 -8.00
C VAL A 37 -12.02 12.42 -8.47
N GLU A 38 -12.91 12.87 -7.58
CA GLU A 38 -14.30 13.17 -7.96
C GLU A 38 -14.39 14.33 -8.98
N LEU A 39 -13.49 15.32 -8.86
CA LEU A 39 -13.42 16.40 -9.85
C LEU A 39 -12.96 15.87 -11.22
N LEU A 40 -11.93 14.99 -11.25
CA LEU A 40 -11.45 14.35 -12.48
C LEU A 40 -12.51 13.44 -13.12
N LYS A 41 -13.23 12.66 -12.34
CA LYS A 41 -14.34 11.84 -12.84
C LYS A 41 -15.44 12.68 -13.46
N LYS A 42 -15.75 13.86 -12.88
CA LYS A 42 -16.81 14.75 -13.35
C LYS A 42 -16.43 15.55 -14.58
N LYS A 43 -15.19 16.08 -14.65
CA LYS A 43 -14.74 17.03 -15.65
C LYS A 43 -13.70 16.48 -16.64
N GLY A 44 -13.21 15.27 -16.41
CA GLY A 44 -12.12 14.73 -17.22
C GLY A 44 -10.84 15.58 -17.13
N SER A 45 -10.14 15.73 -18.25
CA SER A 45 -8.90 16.51 -18.33
C SER A 45 -9.06 18.02 -18.03
N GLU A 46 -10.27 18.58 -18.14
CA GLU A 46 -10.53 19.98 -17.79
C GLU A 46 -10.30 20.26 -16.28
N ALA A 47 -10.39 19.22 -15.44
CA ALA A 47 -10.08 19.36 -14.02
C ALA A 47 -8.60 19.69 -13.78
N LEU A 48 -7.70 19.33 -14.68
CA LEU A 48 -6.26 19.54 -14.52
C LEU A 48 -5.88 21.00 -14.35
N ASP A 49 -6.62 21.95 -14.97
CA ASP A 49 -6.36 23.39 -14.81
C ASP A 49 -6.47 23.81 -13.34
N VAL A 50 -7.51 23.35 -12.65
CA VAL A 50 -7.71 23.64 -11.22
C VAL A 50 -6.74 22.83 -10.33
N LEU A 51 -6.52 21.57 -10.66
CA LEU A 51 -5.67 20.67 -9.86
C LEU A 51 -4.19 21.02 -9.99
N SER A 52 -3.79 21.70 -11.08
CA SER A 52 -2.42 22.16 -11.33
C SER A 52 -2.17 23.60 -10.86
N ASP A 53 -3.18 24.33 -10.44
CA ASP A 53 -3.02 25.68 -9.91
C ASP A 53 -2.41 25.62 -8.49
N PRO A 54 -1.19 26.17 -8.25
CA PRO A 54 -0.56 26.18 -6.94
C PRO A 54 -1.32 26.97 -5.88
N LYS A 55 -2.29 27.80 -6.28
CA LYS A 55 -3.14 28.61 -5.39
C LYS A 55 -4.51 27.98 -5.13
N SER A 56 -4.82 26.86 -5.79
CA SER A 56 -6.09 26.17 -5.57
C SER A 56 -6.19 25.58 -4.18
N GLU A 57 -7.41 25.33 -3.72
CA GLU A 57 -7.68 24.69 -2.42
C GLU A 57 -7.03 23.30 -2.27
N PHE A 58 -6.61 22.67 -3.37
CA PHE A 58 -5.92 21.40 -3.40
C PHE A 58 -4.42 21.51 -3.10
N ASN A 59 -3.84 22.71 -3.28
CA ASN A 59 -2.39 22.91 -3.30
C ASN A 59 -1.91 24.07 -2.41
N ASP A 60 -2.80 24.68 -1.64
CA ASP A 60 -2.50 25.85 -0.80
C ASP A 60 -1.69 25.50 0.47
N ARG A 61 -1.47 24.22 0.72
CA ARG A 61 -0.79 23.64 1.89
C ARG A 61 0.45 22.84 1.52
N ASP A 62 1.12 22.28 2.55
CA ASP A 62 2.25 21.39 2.37
C ASP A 62 1.83 20.04 1.77
N ALA A 63 0.57 19.63 2.00
CA ALA A 63 -0.04 18.43 1.39
C ALA A 63 -0.62 18.71 0.00
N TYR A 64 0.22 19.18 -0.92
CA TYR A 64 -0.18 19.46 -2.30
C TYR A 64 -0.37 18.18 -3.13
N LEU A 65 -1.18 18.29 -4.18
CA LEU A 65 -1.37 17.20 -5.15
C LEU A 65 -0.19 17.13 -6.14
N PHE A 66 0.07 15.92 -6.64
CA PHE A 66 0.75 15.69 -7.90
C PHE A 66 0.05 14.57 -8.65
N ILE A 67 0.06 14.65 -9.97
CA ILE A 67 -0.71 13.73 -10.83
C ILE A 67 0.26 13.09 -11.81
N ILE A 68 0.16 11.78 -11.97
CA ILE A 68 0.98 11.00 -12.88
C ILE A 68 0.13 10.14 -13.81
N ASP A 69 0.69 9.82 -14.96
CA ASP A 69 0.23 8.80 -15.89
C ASP A 69 1.24 7.64 -15.82
N VAL A 70 0.89 6.58 -15.09
CA VAL A 70 1.81 5.45 -14.84
C VAL A 70 2.12 4.70 -16.14
N ASP A 71 1.14 4.54 -17.03
CA ASP A 71 1.32 3.84 -18.31
C ASP A 71 2.35 4.54 -19.20
N LYS A 72 2.35 5.87 -19.19
CA LYS A 72 3.29 6.71 -19.96
C LYS A 72 4.54 7.08 -19.17
N SER A 73 4.60 6.73 -17.90
CA SER A 73 5.66 7.18 -16.97
C SER A 73 5.82 8.71 -16.93
N LEU A 74 4.70 9.44 -17.03
CA LEU A 74 4.69 10.90 -17.21
C LEU A 74 4.20 11.59 -15.93
N VAL A 75 4.91 12.63 -15.50
CA VAL A 75 4.39 13.59 -14.51
C VAL A 75 3.42 14.54 -15.21
N VAL A 76 2.12 14.36 -14.97
CA VAL A 76 1.06 15.16 -15.59
C VAL A 76 0.97 16.54 -14.96
N SER A 77 1.13 16.62 -13.65
CA SER A 77 1.09 17.86 -12.88
C SER A 77 1.88 17.75 -11.58
N ASN A 78 2.65 18.78 -11.27
CA ASN A 78 3.25 18.98 -9.96
C ASN A 78 3.28 20.50 -9.64
N PRO A 79 2.24 21.05 -9.01
CA PRO A 79 2.08 22.49 -8.80
C PRO A 79 3.18 23.16 -7.96
N ARG A 80 3.84 22.40 -7.10
CA ARG A 80 4.91 22.91 -6.22
C ARG A 80 6.31 22.75 -6.81
N PHE A 81 6.45 21.87 -7.79
CA PHE A 81 7.68 21.61 -8.53
C PHE A 81 7.34 21.55 -10.03
N PRO A 82 6.92 22.69 -10.62
CA PRO A 82 6.40 22.75 -12.00
C PRO A 82 7.44 22.33 -13.04
N GLU A 83 8.73 22.43 -12.74
CA GLU A 83 9.84 21.97 -13.57
C GLU A 83 9.81 20.45 -13.81
N ARG A 84 9.09 19.69 -13.00
CA ARG A 84 8.93 18.25 -13.14
C ARG A 84 7.74 17.87 -14.03
N THR A 85 6.83 18.80 -14.26
CA THR A 85 5.65 18.56 -15.12
C THR A 85 6.09 18.33 -16.56
N GLY A 86 5.59 17.27 -17.19
CA GLY A 86 5.99 16.83 -18.53
C GLY A 86 7.24 15.93 -18.54
N GLY A 87 7.92 15.77 -17.41
CA GLY A 87 9.08 14.90 -17.28
C GLY A 87 8.71 13.42 -17.10
N ASN A 88 9.68 12.55 -17.41
CA ASN A 88 9.57 11.12 -17.19
C ASN A 88 9.81 10.82 -15.71
N ILE A 89 8.81 10.27 -15.03
CA ILE A 89 8.92 9.98 -13.59
C ILE A 89 10.06 8.99 -13.29
N ARG A 90 10.40 8.09 -14.21
CA ARG A 90 11.45 7.08 -14.04
C ARG A 90 12.87 7.65 -14.07
N GLU A 91 13.04 8.90 -14.39
CA GLU A 91 14.34 9.60 -14.38
C GLU A 91 14.58 10.37 -13.09
N HIS A 92 13.59 10.36 -12.18
CA HIS A 92 13.65 11.13 -10.95
C HIS A 92 14.09 10.28 -9.76
N LEU A 93 15.10 10.78 -9.05
CA LEU A 93 15.47 10.28 -7.72
C LEU A 93 14.88 11.19 -6.65
N ASP A 94 14.71 10.67 -5.46
CA ASP A 94 14.45 11.50 -4.29
C ASP A 94 15.73 12.19 -3.79
N TRP A 95 15.64 13.02 -2.76
CA TRP A 95 16.79 13.74 -2.20
C TRP A 95 17.84 12.84 -1.52
N ALA A 96 17.50 11.59 -1.20
CA ALA A 96 18.41 10.57 -0.69
C ALA A 96 19.02 9.69 -1.82
N GLY A 97 18.65 9.93 -3.08
CA GLY A 97 19.09 9.13 -4.24
C GLY A 97 18.31 7.84 -4.44
N LYS A 98 17.15 7.66 -3.76
CA LYS A 98 16.28 6.49 -3.91
C LYS A 98 15.45 6.61 -5.18
N ARG A 99 15.27 5.49 -5.87
CA ARG A 99 14.34 5.31 -7.00
C ARG A 99 12.90 5.16 -6.48
N TYR A 100 12.32 6.25 -5.97
CA TYR A 100 10.95 6.23 -5.45
C TYR A 100 9.89 6.00 -6.54
N ASP A 101 10.22 6.28 -7.78
CA ASP A 101 9.40 6.08 -8.96
C ASP A 101 8.98 4.61 -9.15
N VAL A 102 9.90 3.68 -8.88
CA VAL A 102 9.64 2.23 -8.99
C VAL A 102 8.57 1.83 -7.98
N GLU A 103 8.75 2.18 -6.72
CA GLU A 103 7.79 1.87 -5.66
C GLU A 103 6.43 2.54 -5.90
N LEU A 104 6.42 3.79 -6.37
CA LEU A 104 5.21 4.53 -6.71
C LEU A 104 4.41 3.82 -7.81
N CYS A 105 5.07 3.39 -8.89
CA CYS A 105 4.43 2.67 -9.98
C CYS A 105 3.90 1.31 -9.52
N GLU A 106 4.67 0.57 -8.70
CA GLU A 106 4.23 -0.72 -8.16
C GLU A 106 3.00 -0.57 -7.26
N VAL A 107 2.99 0.43 -6.38
CA VAL A 107 1.84 0.72 -5.50
C VAL A 107 0.63 1.13 -6.33
N ALA A 108 0.79 1.98 -7.35
CA ALA A 108 -0.29 2.36 -8.25
C ALA A 108 -0.88 1.13 -9.00
N MET A 109 -0.03 0.23 -9.51
CA MET A 109 -0.48 -0.99 -10.21
C MET A 109 -1.20 -1.98 -9.29
N ARG A 110 -0.94 -1.94 -7.98
CA ARG A 110 -1.64 -2.77 -6.97
C ARG A 110 -2.93 -2.15 -6.43
N GLY A 111 -3.37 -1.02 -6.98
CA GLY A 111 -4.62 -0.38 -6.58
C GLY A 111 -4.48 0.78 -5.62
N GLY A 112 -3.25 1.20 -5.31
CA GLY A 112 -2.95 2.34 -4.46
C GLY A 112 -2.33 1.97 -3.11
N GLY A 113 -2.09 2.98 -2.27
CA GLY A 113 -1.46 2.83 -0.96
C GLY A 113 -0.53 3.98 -0.63
N TRP A 114 0.28 3.81 0.42
CA TRP A 114 1.22 4.82 0.87
C TRP A 114 2.66 4.39 0.57
N ILE A 115 3.48 5.38 0.20
CA ILE A 115 4.93 5.24 0.04
C ILE A 115 5.65 6.31 0.83
N GLU A 116 6.96 6.12 1.05
CA GLU A 116 7.82 7.13 1.65
C GLU A 116 9.06 7.42 0.81
N PHE A 117 9.46 8.67 0.81
CA PHE A 117 10.66 9.15 0.15
C PHE A 117 11.13 10.46 0.79
N VAL A 118 12.36 10.85 0.50
CA VAL A 118 12.93 12.10 1.02
C VAL A 118 12.69 13.22 0.03
N TRP A 119 11.97 14.27 0.47
CA TRP A 119 11.57 15.38 -0.39
C TRP A 119 11.62 16.71 0.36
N PRO A 120 11.98 17.84 -0.28
CA PRO A 120 11.97 19.12 0.39
C PRO A 120 10.53 19.61 0.61
N LYS A 121 10.29 20.29 1.72
CA LYS A 121 9.07 21.07 1.90
C LYS A 121 9.05 22.22 0.90
N PRO A 122 7.87 22.66 0.45
CA PRO A 122 7.76 23.82 -0.43
C PRO A 122 8.51 25.03 0.11
N GLY A 123 9.48 25.56 -0.66
CA GLY A 123 10.31 26.69 -0.28
C GLY A 123 11.52 26.35 0.61
N MET A 124 11.79 25.07 0.85
CA MET A 124 13.01 24.61 1.54
C MET A 124 13.90 23.83 0.58
N GLU A 125 15.21 23.79 0.85
CA GLU A 125 16.19 23.04 0.05
C GLU A 125 16.51 21.68 0.67
N GLU A 126 16.33 21.53 1.97
CA GLU A 126 16.63 20.30 2.70
C GLU A 126 15.52 19.26 2.51
N GLY A 127 15.90 18.06 2.12
CA GLY A 127 15.00 16.92 2.01
C GLY A 127 14.67 16.33 3.38
N VAL A 128 13.39 16.12 3.64
CA VAL A 128 12.87 15.47 4.84
C VAL A 128 11.94 14.32 4.45
N ARG A 129 11.67 13.40 5.39
CA ARG A 129 10.76 12.28 5.14
C ARG A 129 9.38 12.79 4.74
N LYS A 130 8.92 12.37 3.57
CA LYS A 130 7.58 12.61 3.07
C LYS A 130 6.89 11.28 2.86
N VAL A 131 5.68 11.14 3.39
CA VAL A 131 4.79 10.01 3.11
C VAL A 131 3.69 10.47 2.17
N SER A 132 3.42 9.70 1.11
CA SER A 132 2.46 10.08 0.08
C SER A 132 1.46 8.97 -0.19
N TYR A 133 0.19 9.34 -0.22
CA TYR A 133 -0.91 8.48 -0.64
C TYR A 133 -1.02 8.49 -2.17
N ILE A 134 -1.00 7.31 -2.75
CA ILE A 134 -1.02 7.05 -4.19
C ILE A 134 -2.37 6.42 -4.51
N TYR A 135 -3.17 7.07 -5.36
CA TYR A 135 -4.50 6.60 -5.71
C TYR A 135 -4.70 6.56 -7.23
N PRO A 136 -4.56 5.38 -7.88
CA PRO A 136 -4.90 5.21 -9.27
C PRO A 136 -6.43 5.28 -9.44
N ILE A 137 -6.91 6.05 -10.42
CA ILE A 137 -8.35 6.20 -10.64
C ILE A 137 -8.82 5.05 -11.54
N PRO A 138 -9.71 4.14 -11.06
CA PRO A 138 -10.21 3.06 -11.88
C PRO A 138 -10.85 3.56 -13.18
N GLY A 139 -10.43 2.99 -14.32
CA GLY A 139 -10.93 3.36 -15.64
C GLY A 139 -10.36 4.66 -16.22
N MET A 140 -9.42 5.32 -15.56
CA MET A 140 -8.70 6.51 -16.03
C MET A 140 -7.19 6.26 -16.03
N ARG A 141 -6.47 6.96 -16.89
CA ARG A 141 -5.00 6.91 -16.95
C ARG A 141 -4.29 7.67 -15.81
N TYR A 142 -5.05 8.42 -15.00
CA TYR A 142 -4.48 9.28 -13.97
C TYR A 142 -4.36 8.56 -12.63
N THR A 143 -3.22 8.78 -11.99
CA THR A 143 -2.98 8.46 -10.59
C THR A 143 -2.81 9.77 -9.84
N VAL A 144 -3.66 10.01 -8.85
CA VAL A 144 -3.62 11.22 -8.01
C VAL A 144 -2.84 10.90 -6.75
N CYS A 145 -1.91 11.75 -6.43
CA CYS A 145 -1.01 11.58 -5.28
C CYS A 145 -0.99 12.85 -4.45
N ALA A 146 -0.91 12.70 -3.13
CA ALA A 146 -0.61 13.79 -2.20
C ALA A 146 0.14 13.25 -1.00
N GLY A 147 0.92 14.10 -0.32
CA GLY A 147 1.67 13.60 0.84
C GLY A 147 1.91 14.68 1.89
N ILE A 148 2.24 14.22 3.09
CA ILE A 148 2.63 15.02 4.23
C ILE A 148 4.05 14.68 4.69
N TYR A 149 4.64 15.60 5.43
CA TYR A 149 5.92 15.43 6.08
C TYR A 149 5.67 14.93 7.50
N ASN A 150 5.75 13.62 7.68
CA ASN A 150 5.40 12.93 8.92
C ASN A 150 6.47 11.89 9.27
N ASP A 151 7.04 12.00 10.47
CA ASP A 151 8.11 11.12 10.95
C ASP A 151 7.61 10.03 11.93
N SER A 152 6.35 10.10 12.35
CA SER A 152 5.84 9.28 13.46
C SER A 152 5.10 8.03 13.00
N MET A 153 4.49 8.02 11.80
CA MET A 153 3.69 6.88 11.32
C MET A 153 4.50 6.02 10.35
N THR A 154 4.37 4.72 10.51
CA THR A 154 4.91 3.74 9.56
C THR A 154 4.01 3.64 8.31
N ILE A 155 4.56 3.12 7.21
CA ILE A 155 3.80 2.86 5.98
C ILE A 155 2.68 1.83 6.23
N ASP A 156 2.90 0.83 7.07
CA ASP A 156 1.89 -0.18 7.41
C ASP A 156 0.69 0.45 8.16
N GLU A 157 0.95 1.35 9.13
CA GLU A 157 -0.11 2.10 9.81
C GLU A 157 -0.90 3.00 8.86
N LEU A 158 -0.20 3.69 7.94
CA LEU A 158 -0.84 4.53 6.93
C LEU A 158 -1.67 3.71 5.95
N ASN A 159 -1.17 2.57 5.49
CA ASN A 159 -1.89 1.66 4.61
C ASN A 159 -3.15 1.08 5.28
N ALA A 160 -3.11 0.82 6.58
CA ALA A 160 -4.30 0.40 7.33
C ALA A 160 -5.43 1.43 7.28
N LEU A 161 -5.11 2.74 7.29
CA LEU A 161 -6.11 3.82 7.19
C LEU A 161 -6.86 3.86 5.85
N THR A 162 -6.25 3.34 4.79
CA THR A 162 -6.81 3.37 3.42
C THR A 162 -7.30 2.01 2.95
N GLY A 163 -7.27 1.00 3.82
CA GLY A 163 -7.62 -0.37 3.46
C GLY A 163 -6.59 -1.05 2.55
N HIS A 164 -5.42 -0.46 2.38
CA HIS A 164 -4.29 -1.01 1.62
C HIS A 164 -3.26 -1.72 2.51
N GLY A 165 -3.60 -1.99 3.77
CA GLY A 165 -2.77 -2.78 4.68
C GLY A 165 -2.43 -4.15 4.07
N LYS A 166 -1.31 -4.72 4.46
CA LYS A 166 -0.97 -6.10 4.10
C LYS A 166 -2.14 -6.99 4.46
N LYS A 167 -2.76 -7.58 3.45
CA LYS A 167 -3.86 -8.51 3.65
C LYS A 167 -3.31 -9.91 3.68
N LYS A 168 -3.67 -10.65 4.71
CA LYS A 168 -3.38 -12.07 4.74
C LYS A 168 -3.93 -12.75 3.48
N VAL A 169 -3.15 -13.66 2.94
CA VAL A 169 -3.48 -14.40 1.73
C VAL A 169 -3.56 -15.88 2.04
N ALA A 170 -4.59 -16.53 1.54
CA ALA A 170 -4.70 -17.98 1.50
C ALA A 170 -4.30 -18.50 0.12
N VAL A 171 -3.36 -19.43 0.07
CA VAL A 171 -3.05 -20.20 -1.13
C VAL A 171 -3.65 -21.60 -0.97
N ILE A 172 -4.58 -21.93 -1.85
CA ILE A 172 -5.34 -23.18 -1.88
C ILE A 172 -4.80 -24.00 -3.05
N PHE A 173 -4.04 -25.02 -2.76
CA PHE A 173 -3.48 -25.93 -3.75
C PHE A 173 -4.20 -27.28 -3.69
N GLU A 174 -5.10 -27.51 -4.64
CA GLU A 174 -5.79 -28.79 -4.83
C GLU A 174 -4.98 -29.64 -5.79
N VAL A 175 -4.77 -30.90 -5.49
CA VAL A 175 -3.98 -31.82 -6.31
C VAL A 175 -4.50 -33.23 -6.23
N THR A 176 -4.48 -33.91 -7.38
CA THR A 176 -4.62 -35.36 -7.48
C THR A 176 -3.30 -35.91 -8.03
N PRO A 177 -2.43 -36.48 -7.18
CA PRO A 177 -1.22 -37.12 -7.63
C PRO A 177 -1.55 -38.36 -8.46
N THR A 178 -0.65 -38.72 -9.40
CA THR A 178 -0.70 -40.03 -10.04
C THR A 178 -0.47 -41.13 -9.00
N ALA A 179 -0.86 -42.37 -9.31
CA ALA A 179 -0.64 -43.49 -8.39
C ALA A 179 0.85 -43.66 -8.04
N GLU A 180 1.72 -43.53 -9.04
CA GLU A 180 3.17 -43.59 -8.90
C GLU A 180 3.77 -42.37 -8.25
N GLY A 181 3.22 -41.16 -8.54
CA GLY A 181 3.74 -39.90 -8.06
C GLY A 181 3.36 -39.55 -6.63
N LYS A 182 2.38 -40.22 -6.04
CA LYS A 182 1.84 -39.90 -4.72
C LYS A 182 2.90 -39.93 -3.60
N ALA A 183 3.73 -40.97 -3.57
CA ALA A 183 4.77 -41.12 -2.55
C ALA A 183 5.82 -39.98 -2.66
N ASP A 184 6.25 -39.66 -3.87
CA ASP A 184 7.22 -38.59 -4.14
C ASP A 184 6.66 -37.21 -3.85
N TYR A 185 5.39 -36.96 -4.15
CA TYR A 185 4.70 -35.70 -3.75
C TYR A 185 4.79 -35.47 -2.25
N PHE A 186 4.47 -36.47 -1.41
CA PHE A 186 4.55 -36.31 0.02
C PHE A 186 5.99 -36.18 0.53
N LYS A 187 6.93 -36.94 -0.04
CA LYS A 187 8.35 -36.83 0.29
C LYS A 187 8.92 -35.44 -0.02
N MET A 188 8.62 -34.90 -1.20
CA MET A 188 9.04 -33.55 -1.59
C MET A 188 8.44 -32.49 -0.67
N GLY A 189 7.17 -32.62 -0.35
CA GLY A 189 6.53 -31.66 0.55
C GLY A 189 7.06 -31.73 1.98
N ALA A 190 7.53 -32.89 2.43
CA ALA A 190 8.22 -33.01 3.73
C ALA A 190 9.61 -32.36 3.69
N ALA A 191 10.35 -32.56 2.60
CA ALA A 191 11.68 -31.96 2.42
C ALA A 191 11.67 -30.42 2.37
N LEU A 192 10.60 -29.82 1.86
CA LEU A 192 10.45 -28.37 1.80
C LEU A 192 9.94 -27.73 3.10
N LYS A 193 9.54 -28.52 4.09
CA LYS A 193 8.86 -27.99 5.29
C LYS A 193 9.71 -27.01 6.09
N GLU A 194 10.97 -27.33 6.32
CA GLU A 194 11.87 -26.47 7.10
C GLU A 194 12.13 -25.14 6.39
N GLU A 195 12.37 -25.20 5.10
CA GLU A 195 12.59 -24.02 4.26
C GLU A 195 11.35 -23.12 4.21
N LEU A 196 10.18 -23.73 4.03
CA LEU A 196 8.90 -23.03 4.06
C LEU A 196 8.68 -22.27 5.37
N GLN A 197 9.02 -22.89 6.51
CA GLN A 197 8.86 -22.31 7.85
C GLN A 197 9.81 -21.12 8.09
N GLN A 198 10.89 -21.00 7.33
CA GLN A 198 11.84 -19.89 7.42
C GLN A 198 11.49 -18.72 6.45
N MET A 199 10.46 -18.89 5.61
CA MET A 199 10.09 -17.85 4.65
C MET A 199 9.49 -16.62 5.35
N PRO A 200 9.98 -15.42 5.03
CA PRO A 200 9.38 -14.18 5.54
C PRO A 200 7.89 -14.10 5.21
N GLY A 201 7.08 -13.78 6.20
CA GLY A 201 5.63 -13.65 6.04
C GLY A 201 4.86 -14.97 5.91
N PHE A 202 5.50 -16.12 6.14
CA PHE A 202 4.81 -17.41 6.26
C PHE A 202 4.03 -17.46 7.59
N ILE A 203 2.76 -17.85 7.53
CA ILE A 203 1.90 -17.99 8.72
C ILE A 203 1.71 -19.46 9.07
N SER A 204 1.15 -20.25 8.15
CA SER A 204 0.86 -21.66 8.38
C SER A 204 0.65 -22.45 7.10
N VAL A 205 0.76 -23.77 7.19
CA VAL A 205 0.36 -24.69 6.14
C VAL A 205 -0.23 -25.94 6.76
N GLU A 206 -1.31 -26.42 6.15
CA GLU A 206 -1.92 -27.71 6.51
C GLU A 206 -2.35 -28.45 5.25
N ARG A 207 -2.36 -29.77 5.31
CA ARG A 207 -2.82 -30.64 4.23
C ARG A 207 -4.02 -31.45 4.65
N PHE A 208 -4.98 -31.54 3.72
CA PHE A 208 -6.23 -32.25 3.91
C PHE A 208 -6.40 -33.31 2.81
N ALA A 209 -7.02 -34.42 3.16
CA ALA A 209 -7.53 -35.38 2.18
C ALA A 209 -8.99 -35.09 1.89
N SER A 210 -9.39 -35.18 0.64
CA SER A 210 -10.82 -35.01 0.28
C SER A 210 -11.64 -36.19 0.79
N VAL A 211 -12.74 -35.88 1.46
CA VAL A 211 -13.72 -36.89 1.92
C VAL A 211 -14.53 -37.43 0.75
N ASN A 212 -14.76 -36.61 -0.29
CA ASN A 212 -15.63 -36.93 -1.41
C ASN A 212 -14.89 -37.50 -2.62
N ASN A 213 -13.57 -37.28 -2.73
CA ASN A 213 -12.76 -37.69 -3.87
C ASN A 213 -11.50 -38.39 -3.37
N GLU A 214 -11.51 -39.71 -3.40
CA GLU A 214 -10.34 -40.49 -2.99
C GLU A 214 -9.11 -40.12 -3.84
N GLY A 215 -7.95 -40.02 -3.20
CA GLY A 215 -6.70 -39.63 -3.86
C GLY A 215 -6.52 -38.13 -4.11
N LYS A 216 -7.52 -37.31 -3.87
CA LYS A 216 -7.41 -35.85 -3.97
C LYS A 216 -6.98 -35.24 -2.63
N PHE A 217 -6.03 -34.31 -2.69
CA PHE A 217 -5.51 -33.59 -1.53
C PHE A 217 -5.64 -32.09 -1.73
N LEU A 218 -5.63 -31.37 -0.61
CA LEU A 218 -5.57 -29.93 -0.56
C LEU A 218 -4.44 -29.53 0.37
N SER A 219 -3.55 -28.64 -0.08
CA SER A 219 -2.63 -27.90 0.77
C SER A 219 -3.15 -26.48 0.91
N LEU A 220 -3.44 -26.07 2.14
CA LEU A 220 -3.87 -24.73 2.49
C LEU A 220 -2.73 -24.05 3.22
N SER A 221 -2.23 -22.93 2.68
CA SER A 221 -1.22 -22.12 3.35
C SER A 221 -1.68 -20.68 3.49
N PHE A 222 -1.30 -20.06 4.61
CA PHE A 222 -1.60 -18.65 4.92
C PHE A 222 -0.32 -17.85 4.96
N TRP A 223 -0.39 -16.62 4.47
CA TRP A 223 0.72 -15.70 4.28
C TRP A 223 0.31 -14.30 4.72
N GLU A 224 1.28 -13.52 5.21
CA GLU A 224 1.04 -12.12 5.59
C GLU A 224 0.68 -11.23 4.39
N SER A 225 1.10 -11.61 3.17
CA SER A 225 0.79 -10.89 1.94
C SER A 225 0.99 -11.76 0.68
N GLU A 226 0.51 -11.28 -0.46
CA GLU A 226 0.78 -11.91 -1.77
C GLU A 226 2.28 -11.89 -2.11
N GLU A 227 3.02 -10.85 -1.70
CA GLU A 227 4.47 -10.76 -1.90
C GLU A 227 5.20 -11.88 -1.16
N ALA A 228 4.79 -12.17 0.06
CA ALA A 228 5.34 -13.28 0.85
C ALA A 228 5.06 -14.63 0.16
N ALA A 229 3.84 -14.85 -0.30
CA ALA A 229 3.46 -16.05 -1.06
C ALA A 229 4.25 -16.14 -2.38
N ALA A 230 4.45 -15.01 -3.08
CA ALA A 230 5.25 -14.96 -4.31
C ALA A 230 6.74 -15.24 -4.04
N GLY A 231 7.28 -14.80 -2.91
CA GLY A 231 8.63 -15.13 -2.45
C GLY A 231 8.84 -16.64 -2.38
N TRP A 232 7.91 -17.36 -1.76
CA TRP A 232 7.91 -18.82 -1.69
C TRP A 232 7.75 -19.47 -3.07
N ARG A 233 6.81 -19.00 -3.87
CA ARG A 233 6.60 -19.49 -5.24
C ARG A 233 7.89 -19.42 -6.08
N ASN A 234 8.71 -18.41 -5.89
CA ASN A 234 9.94 -18.14 -6.63
C ASN A 234 11.18 -18.81 -6.03
N GLN A 235 11.08 -19.44 -4.89
CA GLN A 235 12.16 -20.15 -4.23
C GLN A 235 12.65 -21.32 -5.10
N ILE A 236 13.97 -21.47 -5.27
CA ILE A 236 14.58 -22.41 -6.22
C ILE A 236 14.13 -23.85 -5.99
N ASN A 237 14.19 -24.32 -4.75
CA ASN A 237 13.81 -25.70 -4.42
C ASN A 237 12.31 -25.94 -4.63
N HIS A 238 11.48 -24.94 -4.32
CA HIS A 238 10.05 -25.01 -4.58
C HIS A 238 9.76 -24.97 -6.08
N ARG A 239 10.48 -24.19 -6.89
CA ARG A 239 10.36 -24.19 -8.36
C ARG A 239 10.73 -25.54 -8.99
N GLN A 240 11.75 -26.20 -8.48
CA GLN A 240 12.10 -27.56 -8.92
C GLN A 240 10.99 -28.57 -8.61
N SER A 241 10.40 -28.47 -7.43
CA SER A 241 9.26 -29.29 -7.02
C SER A 241 8.00 -29.02 -7.85
N GLN A 242 7.72 -27.75 -8.18
CA GLN A 242 6.63 -27.38 -9.10
C GLN A 242 6.83 -28.03 -10.48
N LYS A 243 8.05 -27.97 -11.02
CA LYS A 243 8.39 -28.59 -12.32
C LYS A 243 8.23 -30.10 -12.30
N ALA A 244 8.69 -30.77 -11.25
CA ALA A 244 8.52 -32.20 -11.08
C ALA A 244 7.03 -32.59 -10.97
N GLY A 245 6.27 -31.85 -10.19
CA GLY A 245 4.82 -32.00 -10.03
C GLY A 245 4.08 -31.91 -11.36
N TYR A 246 4.33 -30.83 -12.11
CA TYR A 246 3.68 -30.56 -13.40
C TYR A 246 3.98 -31.65 -14.44
N ASN A 247 5.24 -32.10 -14.50
CA ASN A 247 5.66 -33.01 -15.57
C ASN A 247 5.28 -34.48 -15.29
N ASN A 248 5.32 -34.94 -14.03
CA ASN A 248 5.36 -36.39 -13.76
C ASN A 248 4.50 -36.83 -12.56
N LEU A 249 4.16 -35.97 -11.62
CA LEU A 249 3.61 -36.42 -10.34
C LEU A 249 2.10 -36.18 -10.18
N PHE A 250 1.51 -35.33 -11.02
CA PHE A 250 0.11 -34.95 -10.87
C PHE A 250 -0.72 -35.30 -12.09
N ASP A 251 -1.88 -35.92 -11.85
CA ASP A 251 -2.92 -36.06 -12.86
C ASP A 251 -3.58 -34.73 -13.15
N CYS A 252 -3.89 -34.00 -12.08
CA CYS A 252 -4.41 -32.63 -12.18
C CYS A 252 -4.14 -31.84 -10.91
N TYR A 253 -4.14 -30.50 -11.04
CA TYR A 253 -4.09 -29.61 -9.91
C TYR A 253 -4.82 -28.28 -10.22
N ARG A 254 -5.17 -27.57 -9.17
CA ARG A 254 -5.68 -26.19 -9.22
C ARG A 254 -5.03 -25.39 -8.11
N ILE A 255 -4.64 -24.14 -8.40
CA ILE A 255 -4.18 -23.17 -7.42
C ILE A 255 -5.17 -22.01 -7.41
N SER A 256 -5.67 -21.70 -6.23
CA SER A 256 -6.46 -20.48 -5.99
C SER A 256 -5.76 -19.65 -4.92
N VAL A 257 -5.61 -18.36 -5.18
CA VAL A 257 -5.05 -17.40 -4.23
C VAL A 257 -6.13 -16.38 -3.92
N GLY A 258 -6.39 -16.15 -2.66
CA GLY A 258 -7.43 -15.23 -2.23
C GLY A 258 -7.02 -14.44 -1.00
N GLU A 259 -7.40 -13.17 -0.95
CA GLU A 259 -7.25 -12.35 0.24
C GLU A 259 -8.23 -12.82 1.32
N ILE A 260 -7.79 -12.84 2.57
CA ILE A 260 -8.64 -13.08 3.72
C ILE A 260 -9.37 -11.78 4.06
N VAL A 261 -10.65 -11.76 3.78
CA VAL A 261 -11.52 -10.60 4.05
C VAL A 261 -11.77 -10.43 5.55
N ARG A 262 -11.88 -11.55 6.28
CA ARG A 262 -12.04 -11.58 7.74
C ARG A 262 -11.65 -12.94 8.30
N GLU A 263 -11.20 -12.92 9.54
CA GLU A 263 -10.84 -14.12 10.28
C GLU A 263 -11.38 -14.02 11.72
N TYR A 264 -12.10 -15.01 12.16
CA TYR A 264 -12.58 -15.09 13.54
C TYR A 264 -12.77 -16.53 13.97
N THR A 265 -12.72 -16.77 15.25
CA THR A 265 -12.87 -18.08 15.87
C THR A 265 -14.08 -18.07 16.82
N ASN A 266 -14.32 -19.18 17.50
CA ASN A 266 -15.29 -19.24 18.59
C ASN A 266 -14.85 -18.43 19.83
N ARG A 267 -13.57 -18.05 19.95
CA ARG A 267 -13.01 -17.32 21.09
C ARG A 267 -12.62 -15.88 20.73
N GLU A 268 -12.10 -15.65 19.53
CA GLU A 268 -11.70 -14.34 19.02
C GLU A 268 -12.66 -13.93 17.93
N ARG A 269 -13.55 -12.99 18.24
CA ARG A 269 -14.67 -12.63 17.37
C ARG A 269 -14.68 -11.16 16.96
N ASN A 270 -13.56 -10.46 17.07
CA ASN A 270 -13.46 -9.03 16.75
C ASN A 270 -13.85 -8.72 15.30
N GLU A 271 -13.55 -9.63 14.37
CA GLU A 271 -13.90 -9.50 12.95
C GLU A 271 -15.19 -10.24 12.57
N ALA A 272 -15.86 -10.88 13.52
CA ALA A 272 -17.12 -11.57 13.23
C ALA A 272 -18.20 -10.55 12.86
N PRO A 273 -19.09 -10.86 11.88
CA PRO A 273 -20.21 -10.01 11.56
C PRO A 273 -21.09 -9.73 12.78
N ALA A 274 -21.57 -8.48 12.91
CA ALA A 274 -22.34 -8.05 14.07
C ALA A 274 -23.62 -8.89 14.27
N ASP A 275 -24.32 -9.20 13.18
CA ASP A 275 -25.50 -10.06 13.15
C ASP A 275 -25.20 -11.48 13.66
N SER A 276 -24.02 -12.03 13.36
CA SER A 276 -23.57 -13.32 13.87
C SER A 276 -23.33 -13.29 15.38
N ASN A 277 -22.72 -12.20 15.89
CA ASN A 277 -22.51 -12.04 17.33
C ASN A 277 -23.83 -11.85 18.08
N GLU A 278 -24.74 -11.05 17.50
CA GLU A 278 -26.10 -10.84 18.05
C GLU A 278 -26.88 -12.14 18.13
N TYR A 279 -26.91 -12.91 17.04
CA TYR A 279 -27.61 -14.20 16.98
C TYR A 279 -27.09 -15.21 18.02
N LEU A 280 -25.79 -15.23 18.25
CA LEU A 280 -25.13 -16.11 19.21
C LEU A 280 -25.16 -15.58 20.66
N GLY A 281 -25.68 -14.36 20.90
CA GLY A 281 -25.66 -13.71 22.20
C GLY A 281 -24.24 -13.42 22.75
N VAL A 282 -23.26 -13.28 21.87
CA VAL A 282 -21.87 -12.98 22.22
C VAL A 282 -21.69 -11.47 22.20
N LYS A 283 -21.13 -10.91 23.31
CA LYS A 283 -20.83 -9.47 23.44
C LYS A 283 -19.39 -9.21 23.09
#